data_62e38459faff0b3eedb33751031a74f3
#
_entry.id   62e38459faff0b3eedb33751031a74f3
#
_cell.length_a   1.000
_cell.length_b   1.000
_cell.length_c   1.000
_cell.angle_alpha   90.00
_cell.angle_beta   90.00
_cell.angle_gamma   90.00
#
_symmetry.space_group_name_H-M   'P 1'
#
loop_
_entity.id
_entity.type
_entity.pdbx_description
1 polymer ?
#
loop_
_entity_poly.entity_id
_entity_poly.type
_entity_poly.pdbx_seq_one_letter_code
_entity_poly.pdbx_strand_id
1 'polypeptide(L)'
;MVVSFVRVMKAIRFHEFGGPEVLKFEDVPDPVLRKDQVLVRVKACALNHLDLWIRRGIPGVKLPHINGSDVAGEVAKLGEYINDLQVGQKVLLAPMMFCNVCAACMRGEQNFCPAFTVLGYANDGGNAEYIAVPRVNVIPIPALPDGSQLTYDEAASIPLVFLTAWHMLVGRCAIKAGDFVLVLGGGSGIGTAAIQIGKLVGAKVIATAGSEDKLQQARELGADYTIHHYQQKISEEVRKITYKQGVDIVFEHVGAATWDESVRSLKPGGKLVTCGATTGPEAKFDLRILFTRQLSFLGSYMGNMGELHAVLKHVFAGKLKPVVDKTFPLRDARAAHERLEKSQQFGKIVLNP
;
A
#
# COMPACT_ATOMS: atom_id res chain seq x y z
N MET A 1 36.30 27.65 16.58
CA MET A 1 35.69 26.46 16.00
C MET A 1 34.32 26.28 16.61
N VAL A 2 33.24 26.55 15.87
CA VAL A 2 31.89 26.22 16.31
C VAL A 2 31.72 24.72 16.07
N VAL A 3 31.76 23.91 17.13
CA VAL A 3 31.40 22.50 17.03
C VAL A 3 29.91 22.46 16.73
N SER A 4 29.55 22.30 15.47
CA SER A 4 28.17 22.04 15.05
C SER A 4 27.80 20.67 15.62
N PHE A 5 27.03 20.62 16.70
CA PHE A 5 26.42 19.38 17.18
C PHE A 5 25.49 18.87 16.07
N VAL A 6 25.87 17.80 15.41
CA VAL A 6 24.96 17.08 14.51
C VAL A 6 23.82 16.56 15.38
N ARG A 7 22.62 17.07 15.15
CA ARG A 7 21.43 16.59 15.81
C ARG A 7 21.16 15.17 15.32
N VAL A 8 20.79 14.26 16.21
CA VAL A 8 20.54 12.86 15.89
C VAL A 8 19.11 12.49 16.23
N MET A 9 18.55 11.56 15.46
CA MET A 9 17.22 10.96 15.64
C MET A 9 17.34 9.44 15.75
N LYS A 10 16.33 8.79 16.31
CA LYS A 10 16.19 7.33 16.27
C LYS A 10 15.59 6.87 14.95
N ALA A 11 16.14 5.77 14.42
CA ALA A 11 15.62 5.11 13.20
C ALA A 11 15.83 3.61 13.26
N ILE A 12 15.04 2.89 12.45
CA ILE A 12 15.32 1.50 12.08
C ILE A 12 16.14 1.50 10.81
N ARG A 13 17.40 1.11 10.92
CA ARG A 13 18.33 1.06 9.80
C ARG A 13 18.95 -0.32 9.68
N PHE A 14 19.28 -0.73 8.48
CA PHE A 14 20.02 -1.97 8.21
C PHE A 14 21.23 -1.69 7.31
N HIS A 15 22.32 -2.44 7.58
CA HIS A 15 23.64 -2.26 6.95
C HIS A 15 23.97 -3.38 5.97
N GLU A 16 23.17 -4.43 5.96
CA GLU A 16 23.25 -5.59 5.08
C GLU A 16 21.85 -6.11 4.78
N PHE A 17 21.68 -6.83 3.67
CA PHE A 17 20.40 -7.47 3.34
C PHE A 17 20.25 -8.78 4.12
N GLY A 18 19.00 -9.11 4.50
CA GLY A 18 18.77 -10.33 5.26
C GLY A 18 17.36 -10.48 5.81
N GLY A 19 17.23 -11.32 6.82
CA GLY A 19 16.01 -11.51 7.59
C GLY A 19 15.74 -10.36 8.58
N PRO A 20 14.71 -10.48 9.44
CA PRO A 20 14.36 -9.43 10.40
C PRO A 20 15.49 -9.05 11.37
N GLU A 21 16.47 -9.92 11.57
CA GLU A 21 17.63 -9.72 12.46
C GLU A 21 18.56 -8.59 12.02
N VAL A 22 18.54 -8.18 10.75
CA VAL A 22 19.40 -7.08 10.25
C VAL A 22 18.88 -5.70 10.64
N LEU A 23 17.62 -5.60 11.07
CA LEU A 23 17.00 -4.35 11.50
C LEU A 23 17.59 -3.89 12.84
N LYS A 24 18.16 -2.67 12.86
CA LYS A 24 18.80 -2.08 14.04
C LYS A 24 18.13 -0.76 14.41
N PHE A 25 17.76 -0.64 15.67
CA PHE A 25 17.31 0.62 16.24
C PHE A 25 18.52 1.41 16.71
N GLU A 26 18.87 2.49 16.02
CA GLU A 26 20.10 3.24 16.23
C GLU A 26 19.93 4.74 16.08
N ASP A 27 20.94 5.49 16.51
CA ASP A 27 21.03 6.93 16.30
C ASP A 27 21.57 7.20 14.89
N VAL A 28 20.87 8.06 14.16
CA VAL A 28 21.27 8.50 12.80
C VAL A 28 21.21 10.03 12.75
N PRO A 29 22.00 10.70 11.88
CA PRO A 29 21.88 12.14 11.69
C PRO A 29 20.46 12.56 11.30
N ASP A 30 20.00 13.70 11.81
CA ASP A 30 18.73 14.30 11.36
C ASP A 30 18.76 14.53 9.84
N PRO A 31 17.61 14.42 9.16
CA PRO A 31 17.52 14.70 7.73
C PRO A 31 17.88 16.16 7.42
N VAL A 32 18.68 16.37 6.38
CA VAL A 32 19.01 17.73 5.90
C VAL A 32 17.81 18.27 5.14
N LEU A 33 17.22 19.36 5.66
CA LEU A 33 16.06 20.01 5.06
C LEU A 33 16.50 20.94 3.90
N ARG A 34 16.01 20.67 2.69
CA ARG A 34 16.17 21.57 1.55
C ARG A 34 15.08 22.64 1.51
N LYS A 35 15.29 23.70 0.72
CA LYS A 35 14.38 24.85 0.62
C LYS A 35 12.96 24.49 0.11
N ASP A 36 12.85 23.43 -0.68
CA ASP A 36 11.63 22.92 -1.30
C ASP A 36 10.99 21.75 -0.55
N GLN A 37 11.51 21.42 0.65
CA GLN A 37 11.10 20.28 1.44
C GLN A 37 10.40 20.67 2.74
N VAL A 38 9.68 19.71 3.27
CA VAL A 38 9.05 19.74 4.59
C VAL A 38 9.70 18.69 5.47
N LEU A 39 10.15 19.06 6.66
CA LEU A 39 10.55 18.13 7.71
C LEU A 39 9.30 17.70 8.46
N VAL A 40 9.01 16.42 8.45
CA VAL A 40 7.88 15.83 9.18
C VAL A 40 8.40 15.05 10.38
N ARG A 41 7.84 15.33 11.56
CA ARG A 41 7.98 14.47 12.74
C ARG A 41 7.05 13.28 12.51
N VAL A 42 7.61 12.10 12.34
CA VAL A 42 6.85 10.87 12.16
C VAL A 42 6.16 10.50 13.46
N LYS A 43 4.88 10.18 13.39
CA LYS A 43 4.07 9.65 14.49
C LYS A 43 3.67 8.22 14.25
N ALA A 44 3.56 7.82 12.97
CA ALA A 44 3.24 6.48 12.55
C ALA A 44 3.84 6.19 11.17
N CYS A 45 4.37 4.99 10.99
CA CYS A 45 4.81 4.46 9.70
C CYS A 45 4.27 3.03 9.53
N ALA A 46 3.45 2.78 8.50
CA ALA A 46 2.81 1.49 8.32
C ALA A 46 3.58 0.61 7.33
N LEU A 47 3.78 -0.67 7.70
CA LEU A 47 4.55 -1.64 6.93
C LEU A 47 3.81 -2.11 5.67
N ASN A 48 4.58 -2.42 4.64
CA ASN A 48 4.17 -3.03 3.38
C ASN A 48 5.03 -4.26 3.07
N HIS A 49 4.58 -5.15 2.20
CA HIS A 49 5.43 -6.23 1.69
C HIS A 49 6.68 -5.70 0.98
N LEU A 50 6.63 -4.48 0.45
CA LEU A 50 7.79 -3.78 -0.11
C LEU A 50 8.92 -3.67 0.91
N ASP A 51 8.64 -3.40 2.17
CA ASP A 51 9.64 -3.30 3.24
C ASP A 51 10.39 -4.64 3.47
N LEU A 52 9.69 -5.76 3.29
CA LEU A 52 10.30 -7.09 3.36
C LEU A 52 11.25 -7.33 2.18
N TRP A 53 10.83 -6.93 0.96
CA TRP A 53 11.64 -7.09 -0.25
C TRP A 53 12.86 -6.17 -0.23
N ILE A 54 12.70 -4.90 0.18
CA ILE A 54 13.80 -3.94 0.35
C ILE A 54 14.83 -4.49 1.31
N ARG A 55 14.41 -4.97 2.48
CA ARG A 55 15.30 -5.55 3.48
C ARG A 55 16.03 -6.81 2.98
N ARG A 56 15.35 -7.65 2.17
CA ARG A 56 15.94 -8.86 1.57
C ARG A 56 16.87 -8.58 0.40
N GLY A 57 16.88 -7.37 -0.12
CA GLY A 57 17.75 -6.94 -1.21
C GLY A 57 17.07 -7.03 -2.58
N ILE A 58 16.40 -5.94 -2.97
CA ILE A 58 15.94 -5.74 -4.34
C ILE A 58 16.82 -4.70 -5.04
N PRO A 59 16.93 -4.74 -6.39
CA PRO A 59 17.77 -3.82 -7.13
C PRO A 59 17.46 -2.35 -6.83
N GLY A 60 18.50 -1.50 -6.71
CA GLY A 60 18.35 -0.06 -6.50
C GLY A 60 18.42 0.41 -5.05
N VAL A 61 18.37 -0.49 -4.07
CA VAL A 61 18.54 -0.15 -2.65
C VAL A 61 20.03 0.03 -2.33
N LYS A 62 20.35 1.14 -1.66
CA LYS A 62 21.72 1.45 -1.20
C LYS A 62 21.80 1.27 0.31
N LEU A 63 22.86 0.67 0.80
CA LEU A 63 23.13 0.47 2.23
C LEU A 63 24.13 1.51 2.77
N PRO A 64 24.02 1.93 4.03
CA PRO A 64 22.96 1.59 4.98
C PRO A 64 21.63 2.25 4.59
N HIS A 65 20.47 1.65 4.99
CA HIS A 65 19.16 2.06 4.50
C HIS A 65 18.09 2.09 5.60
N ILE A 66 17.18 3.06 5.51
CA ILE A 66 15.96 3.17 6.32
C ILE A 66 14.76 2.98 5.39
N ASN A 67 13.96 1.93 5.60
CA ASN A 67 12.73 1.73 4.83
C ASN A 67 11.51 2.45 5.45
N GLY A 68 10.31 2.20 4.90
CA GLY A 68 9.04 2.77 5.36
C GLY A 68 8.46 3.78 4.37
N SER A 69 7.35 3.41 3.75
CA SER A 69 6.72 4.18 2.66
C SER A 69 5.48 4.95 3.09
N ASP A 70 4.75 4.41 4.06
CA ASP A 70 3.45 4.91 4.50
C ASP A 70 3.59 5.70 5.81
N VAL A 71 3.60 7.02 5.74
CA VAL A 71 3.93 7.89 6.87
C VAL A 71 2.79 8.83 7.20
N ALA A 72 2.50 8.99 8.48
CA ALA A 72 1.70 10.08 9.03
C ALA A 72 2.43 10.75 10.19
N GLY A 73 2.24 12.06 10.34
CA GLY A 73 2.92 12.82 11.37
C GLY A 73 2.53 14.29 11.40
N GLU A 74 3.44 15.11 11.89
CA GLU A 74 3.27 16.55 12.03
C GLU A 74 4.38 17.30 11.32
N VAL A 75 4.05 18.42 10.70
CA VAL A 75 5.03 19.34 10.14
C VAL A 75 5.92 19.85 11.26
N ALA A 76 7.20 19.50 11.25
CA ALA A 76 8.19 19.94 12.25
C ALA A 76 8.93 21.20 11.80
N LYS A 77 9.23 21.33 10.50
CA LYS A 77 9.91 22.50 9.93
C LYS A 77 9.59 22.62 8.45
N LEU A 78 9.52 23.84 7.96
CA LEU A 78 9.30 24.17 6.55
C LEU A 78 10.60 24.64 5.90
N GLY A 79 10.84 24.22 4.67
CA GLY A 79 11.87 24.80 3.81
C GLY A 79 11.47 26.24 3.40
N GLU A 80 12.45 27.01 2.99
CA GLU A 80 12.31 28.45 2.71
C GLU A 80 11.19 28.79 1.69
N TYR A 81 10.95 27.87 0.74
CA TYR A 81 9.95 28.09 -0.34
C TYR A 81 8.53 27.61 0.01
N ILE A 82 8.31 27.09 1.20
CA ILE A 82 7.03 26.53 1.62
C ILE A 82 6.28 27.55 2.46
N ASN A 83 5.10 27.98 1.99
CA ASN A 83 4.27 29.00 2.64
C ASN A 83 2.79 28.59 2.78
N ASP A 84 2.43 27.38 2.37
CA ASP A 84 1.06 26.86 2.33
C ASP A 84 0.80 25.74 3.37
N LEU A 85 1.74 25.56 4.31
CA LEU A 85 1.63 24.66 5.45
C LEU A 85 2.03 25.38 6.74
N GLN A 86 1.66 24.80 7.88
CA GLN A 86 2.00 25.33 9.21
C GLN A 86 2.73 24.28 10.05
N VAL A 87 3.67 24.70 10.88
CA VAL A 87 4.31 23.84 11.87
C VAL A 87 3.26 23.32 12.85
N GLY A 88 3.31 22.04 13.18
CA GLY A 88 2.31 21.34 13.98
C GLY A 88 1.13 20.79 13.19
N GLN A 89 0.99 21.13 11.90
CA GLN A 89 -0.10 20.62 11.06
C GLN A 89 0.01 19.11 10.87
N LYS A 90 -1.11 18.39 11.08
CA LYS A 90 -1.22 16.94 10.83
C LYS A 90 -1.19 16.65 9.35
N VAL A 91 -0.36 15.70 8.96
CA VAL A 91 -0.14 15.33 7.55
C VAL A 91 0.02 13.82 7.37
N LEU A 92 -0.33 13.33 6.20
CA LEU A 92 0.13 12.06 5.67
C LEU A 92 1.01 12.29 4.44
N LEU A 93 1.86 11.32 4.10
CA LEU A 93 2.77 11.44 2.96
C LEU A 93 2.30 10.61 1.78
N ALA A 94 2.27 11.23 0.59
CA ALA A 94 2.15 10.50 -0.66
C ALA A 94 3.44 9.68 -0.86
N PRO A 95 3.36 8.34 -1.01
CA PRO A 95 4.56 7.50 -1.06
C PRO A 95 5.29 7.53 -2.39
N MET A 96 4.74 8.17 -3.41
CA MET A 96 5.32 8.26 -4.74
C MET A 96 6.36 9.38 -4.82
N MET A 97 7.54 9.04 -5.30
CA MET A 97 8.61 10.00 -5.60
C MET A 97 8.80 10.07 -7.11
N PHE A 98 8.84 11.28 -7.67
CA PHE A 98 8.91 11.51 -9.13
C PHE A 98 9.57 12.86 -9.43
N CYS A 99 9.97 13.10 -10.69
CA CYS A 99 10.73 14.29 -11.05
C CYS A 99 9.91 15.58 -11.18
N ASN A 100 8.59 15.48 -11.31
CA ASN A 100 7.63 16.59 -11.44
C ASN A 100 7.77 17.48 -12.71
N VAL A 101 8.68 17.15 -13.63
CA VAL A 101 8.97 17.98 -14.82
C VAL A 101 8.93 17.22 -16.16
N CYS A 102 8.94 15.88 -16.16
CA CYS A 102 8.90 15.10 -17.41
C CYS A 102 7.49 15.07 -18.00
N ALA A 103 7.38 14.66 -19.27
CA ALA A 103 6.11 14.60 -19.99
C ALA A 103 5.05 13.75 -19.28
N ALA A 104 5.43 12.64 -18.65
CA ALA A 104 4.51 11.82 -17.86
C ALA A 104 3.98 12.58 -16.62
N CYS A 105 4.86 13.24 -15.86
CA CYS A 105 4.45 14.05 -14.72
C CYS A 105 3.52 15.20 -15.12
N MET A 106 3.82 15.88 -16.23
CA MET A 106 3.00 17.00 -16.73
C MET A 106 1.61 16.56 -17.19
N ARG A 107 1.44 15.28 -17.58
CA ARG A 107 0.12 14.70 -17.90
C ARG A 107 -0.61 14.14 -16.67
N GLY A 108 -0.03 14.22 -15.47
CA GLY A 108 -0.60 13.61 -14.26
C GLY A 108 -0.38 12.09 -14.18
N GLU A 109 0.51 11.54 -14.97
CA GLU A 109 0.84 10.11 -15.05
C GLU A 109 2.15 9.81 -14.31
N GLN A 110 2.29 10.26 -13.06
CA GLN A 110 3.55 10.20 -12.31
C GLN A 110 4.11 8.78 -12.17
N ASN A 111 3.25 7.77 -12.11
CA ASN A 111 3.62 6.35 -12.08
C ASN A 111 4.36 5.86 -13.35
N PHE A 112 4.34 6.64 -14.44
CA PHE A 112 5.16 6.42 -15.65
C PHE A 112 6.37 7.35 -15.75
N CYS A 113 6.71 8.10 -14.71
CA CYS A 113 7.89 8.94 -14.68
C CYS A 113 9.16 8.09 -14.74
N PRO A 114 10.14 8.39 -15.61
CA PRO A 114 11.41 7.64 -15.66
C PRO A 114 12.20 7.65 -14.34
N ALA A 115 11.99 8.68 -13.50
CA ALA A 115 12.59 8.78 -12.16
C ALA A 115 11.61 8.35 -11.06
N PHE A 116 10.58 7.58 -11.40
CA PHE A 116 9.62 7.11 -10.40
C PHE A 116 10.26 6.15 -9.41
N THR A 117 10.01 6.40 -8.13
CA THR A 117 10.34 5.46 -7.05
C THR A 117 9.30 5.59 -5.93
N VAL A 118 9.43 4.74 -4.92
CA VAL A 118 8.59 4.77 -3.72
C VAL A 118 9.44 5.27 -2.55
N LEU A 119 8.85 6.08 -1.68
CA LEU A 119 9.48 6.55 -0.44
C LEU A 119 9.96 5.35 0.39
N GLY A 120 11.21 5.39 0.87
CA GLY A 120 11.80 4.26 1.59
C GLY A 120 12.27 3.10 0.69
N TYR A 121 12.32 3.29 -0.65
CA TYR A 121 12.87 2.29 -1.57
C TYR A 121 14.25 2.72 -2.10
N ALA A 122 14.32 3.77 -2.92
CA ALA A 122 15.60 4.26 -3.46
C ALA A 122 16.25 5.34 -2.57
N ASN A 123 15.55 5.81 -1.58
CA ASN A 123 15.95 6.81 -0.58
C ASN A 123 15.41 6.41 0.79
N ASP A 124 15.97 6.97 1.84
CA ASP A 124 15.52 6.71 3.20
C ASP A 124 14.03 7.01 3.39
N GLY A 125 13.38 6.16 4.18
CA GLY A 125 11.95 6.17 4.46
C GLY A 125 11.58 6.63 5.87
N GLY A 126 10.34 6.32 6.24
CA GLY A 126 9.69 6.81 7.44
C GLY A 126 9.85 5.97 8.70
N ASN A 127 10.63 4.88 8.68
CA ASN A 127 10.92 4.13 9.91
C ASN A 127 11.97 4.85 10.77
N ALA A 128 11.68 6.12 11.11
CA ALA A 128 12.53 7.06 11.85
C ALA A 128 11.67 8.11 12.55
N GLU A 129 12.25 8.89 13.48
CA GLU A 129 11.54 9.99 14.17
C GLU A 129 11.23 11.18 13.25
N TYR A 130 12.05 11.40 12.23
CA TYR A 130 11.88 12.50 11.26
C TYR A 130 12.17 12.06 9.84
N ILE A 131 11.48 12.70 8.89
CA ILE A 131 11.73 12.54 7.46
C ILE A 131 11.59 13.87 6.73
N ALA A 132 12.48 14.16 5.77
CA ALA A 132 12.39 15.33 4.89
C ALA A 132 11.90 14.91 3.51
N VAL A 133 10.78 15.46 3.05
CA VAL A 133 10.16 15.12 1.76
C VAL A 133 9.83 16.38 0.97
N PRO A 134 9.75 16.30 -0.38
CA PRO A 134 9.26 17.41 -1.20
C PRO A 134 7.85 17.84 -0.78
N ARG A 135 7.55 19.14 -0.89
CA ARG A 135 6.21 19.68 -0.54
C ARG A 135 5.06 18.94 -1.21
N VAL A 136 5.24 18.53 -2.46
CA VAL A 136 4.21 17.81 -3.24
C VAL A 136 3.77 16.49 -2.60
N ASN A 137 4.61 15.88 -1.79
CA ASN A 137 4.32 14.63 -1.09
C ASN A 137 3.55 14.83 0.22
N VAL A 138 3.41 16.05 0.71
CA VAL A 138 2.79 16.34 2.02
C VAL A 138 1.32 16.68 1.83
N ILE A 139 0.43 15.87 2.39
CA ILE A 139 -1.02 16.02 2.29
C ILE A 139 -1.58 16.30 3.68
N PRO A 140 -2.19 17.48 3.92
CA PRO A 140 -2.89 17.79 5.16
C PRO A 140 -4.04 16.82 5.45
N ILE A 141 -4.19 16.43 6.71
CA ILE A 141 -5.30 15.59 7.16
C ILE A 141 -6.40 16.52 7.70
N PRO A 142 -7.57 16.60 7.05
CA PRO A 142 -8.68 17.39 7.55
C PRO A 142 -9.41 16.68 8.70
N ALA A 143 -10.28 17.39 9.39
CA ALA A 143 -11.29 16.80 10.25
C ALA A 143 -12.29 16.00 9.38
N LEU A 144 -12.83 14.91 9.93
CA LEU A 144 -13.88 14.13 9.30
C LEU A 144 -15.23 14.85 9.42
N PRO A 145 -16.26 14.46 8.64
CA PRO A 145 -17.56 15.13 8.66
C PRO A 145 -18.28 15.16 10.02
N ASP A 146 -17.98 14.19 10.89
CA ASP A 146 -18.51 14.11 12.25
C ASP A 146 -17.68 14.92 13.27
N GLY A 147 -16.67 15.66 12.81
CA GLY A 147 -15.74 16.44 13.62
C GLY A 147 -14.60 15.63 14.23
N SER A 148 -14.58 14.33 14.09
CA SER A 148 -13.46 13.49 14.54
C SER A 148 -12.23 13.67 13.63
N GLN A 149 -11.12 13.10 14.04
CA GLN A 149 -9.88 13.10 13.25
C GLN A 149 -9.34 11.68 13.15
N LEU A 150 -8.78 11.33 11.99
CA LEU A 150 -7.99 10.12 11.88
C LEU A 150 -6.85 10.14 12.91
N THR A 151 -6.62 9.01 13.56
CA THR A 151 -5.38 8.79 14.30
C THR A 151 -4.19 8.76 13.34
N TYR A 152 -2.97 8.93 13.84
CA TYR A 152 -1.78 8.80 12.97
C TYR A 152 -1.62 7.39 12.42
N ASP A 153 -1.99 6.36 13.19
CA ASP A 153 -1.94 4.96 12.77
C ASP A 153 -2.90 4.68 11.61
N GLU A 154 -4.13 5.20 11.71
CA GLU A 154 -5.09 5.15 10.62
C GLU A 154 -4.59 5.90 9.38
N ALA A 155 -4.09 7.12 9.56
CA ALA A 155 -3.59 7.95 8.47
C ALA A 155 -2.38 7.31 7.75
N ALA A 156 -1.43 6.72 8.49
CA ALA A 156 -0.31 5.97 7.92
C ALA A 156 -0.78 4.68 7.21
N SER A 157 -1.94 4.14 7.56
CA SER A 157 -2.47 2.90 6.97
C SER A 157 -3.18 3.11 5.62
N ILE A 158 -3.15 4.32 5.06
CA ILE A 158 -3.91 4.70 3.87
C ILE A 158 -3.04 4.74 2.59
N PRO A 159 -1.94 5.49 2.50
CA PRO A 159 -1.46 6.03 1.23
C PRO A 159 -1.18 4.96 0.17
N LEU A 160 -0.33 3.98 0.46
CA LEU A 160 0.11 2.99 -0.51
C LEU A 160 -1.02 2.04 -0.90
N VAL A 161 -1.70 1.46 0.09
CA VAL A 161 -2.66 0.37 -0.16
C VAL A 161 -3.96 0.87 -0.80
N PHE A 162 -4.47 2.04 -0.38
CA PHE A 162 -5.68 2.60 -1.01
C PHE A 162 -5.41 3.16 -2.40
N LEU A 163 -4.26 3.82 -2.60
CA LEU A 163 -3.85 4.28 -3.93
C LEU A 163 -3.72 3.10 -4.89
N THR A 164 -2.96 2.05 -4.50
CA THR A 164 -2.72 0.90 -5.35
C THR A 164 -4.01 0.15 -5.67
N ALA A 165 -4.87 -0.07 -4.67
CA ALA A 165 -6.17 -0.73 -4.89
C ALA A 165 -7.09 0.11 -5.79
N TRP A 166 -7.10 1.44 -5.61
CA TRP A 166 -7.87 2.36 -6.46
C TRP A 166 -7.37 2.32 -7.91
N HIS A 167 -6.05 2.43 -8.11
CA HIS A 167 -5.46 2.34 -9.44
C HIS A 167 -5.78 1.00 -10.11
N MET A 168 -5.67 -0.11 -9.40
CA MET A 168 -5.99 -1.44 -9.94
C MET A 168 -7.46 -1.55 -10.36
N LEU A 169 -8.39 -1.22 -9.47
CA LEU A 169 -9.82 -1.43 -9.70
C LEU A 169 -10.44 -0.34 -10.58
N VAL A 170 -10.17 0.92 -10.28
CA VAL A 170 -10.77 2.07 -10.97
C VAL A 170 -9.96 2.45 -12.20
N GLY A 171 -8.67 2.73 -12.03
CA GLY A 171 -7.80 3.19 -13.11
C GLY A 171 -7.55 2.12 -14.18
N ARG A 172 -7.20 0.88 -13.77
CA ARG A 172 -6.82 -0.18 -14.72
C ARG A 172 -7.99 -1.03 -15.20
N CYS A 173 -8.86 -1.45 -14.27
CA CYS A 173 -9.97 -2.34 -14.61
C CYS A 173 -11.24 -1.59 -15.01
N ALA A 174 -11.40 -0.30 -14.67
CA ALA A 174 -12.63 0.44 -14.86
C ALA A 174 -13.85 -0.31 -14.27
N ILE A 175 -13.71 -0.71 -13.00
CA ILE A 175 -14.74 -1.43 -12.24
C ILE A 175 -16.09 -0.72 -12.29
N LYS A 176 -17.18 -1.49 -12.36
CA LYS A 176 -18.56 -0.96 -12.46
C LYS A 176 -19.45 -1.55 -11.37
N ALA A 177 -20.55 -0.86 -11.09
CA ALA A 177 -21.61 -1.41 -10.25
C ALA A 177 -22.16 -2.71 -10.87
N GLY A 178 -22.32 -3.73 -10.03
CA GLY A 178 -22.78 -5.06 -10.44
C GLY A 178 -21.67 -6.03 -10.88
N ASP A 179 -20.44 -5.57 -11.13
CA ASP A 179 -19.30 -6.45 -11.42
C ASP A 179 -19.03 -7.39 -10.25
N PHE A 180 -18.68 -8.64 -10.53
CA PHE A 180 -18.09 -9.55 -9.55
C PHE A 180 -16.57 -9.36 -9.49
N VAL A 181 -16.04 -9.10 -8.29
CA VAL A 181 -14.60 -8.94 -8.05
C VAL A 181 -14.12 -10.01 -7.08
N LEU A 182 -13.16 -10.83 -7.52
CA LEU A 182 -12.43 -11.75 -6.64
C LEU A 182 -11.20 -11.04 -6.08
N VAL A 183 -11.14 -10.86 -4.76
CA VAL A 183 -10.01 -10.27 -4.04
C VAL A 183 -9.22 -11.38 -3.37
N LEU A 184 -8.02 -11.67 -3.89
CA LEU A 184 -7.09 -12.62 -3.27
C LEU A 184 -6.50 -11.99 -2.00
N GLY A 185 -6.33 -12.78 -0.93
CA GLY A 185 -5.72 -12.30 0.30
C GLY A 185 -6.46 -11.10 0.93
N GLY A 186 -7.78 -11.21 1.09
CA GLY A 186 -8.65 -10.14 1.61
C GLY A 186 -8.23 -9.56 2.97
N GLY A 187 -7.44 -10.31 3.76
CA GLY A 187 -6.89 -9.84 5.05
C GLY A 187 -5.58 -9.04 4.92
N SER A 188 -5.01 -8.89 3.74
CA SER A 188 -3.85 -8.02 3.53
C SER A 188 -4.27 -6.54 3.55
N GLY A 189 -3.32 -5.63 3.79
CA GLY A 189 -3.63 -4.19 3.75
C GLY A 189 -4.25 -3.74 2.43
N ILE A 190 -3.74 -4.25 1.29
CA ILE A 190 -4.32 -3.92 -0.02
C ILE A 190 -5.64 -4.67 -0.26
N GLY A 191 -5.81 -5.87 0.28
CA GLY A 191 -7.06 -6.63 0.19
C GLY A 191 -8.20 -5.94 0.94
N THR A 192 -7.93 -5.42 2.14
CA THR A 192 -8.93 -4.66 2.93
C THR A 192 -9.36 -3.37 2.22
N ALA A 193 -8.44 -2.70 1.53
CA ALA A 193 -8.75 -1.55 0.70
C ALA A 193 -9.58 -1.94 -0.55
N ALA A 194 -9.20 -3.03 -1.23
CA ALA A 194 -9.89 -3.50 -2.43
C ALA A 194 -11.34 -3.92 -2.16
N ILE A 195 -11.60 -4.61 -1.02
CA ILE A 195 -12.96 -4.96 -0.59
C ILE A 195 -13.82 -3.70 -0.48
N GLN A 196 -13.34 -2.70 0.25
CA GLN A 196 -14.09 -1.47 0.50
C GLN A 196 -14.29 -0.65 -0.78
N ILE A 197 -13.28 -0.53 -1.65
CA ILE A 197 -13.37 0.17 -2.93
C ILE A 197 -14.38 -0.54 -3.85
N GLY A 198 -14.35 -1.88 -3.93
CA GLY A 198 -15.34 -2.66 -4.67
C GLY A 198 -16.76 -2.37 -4.19
N LYS A 199 -16.98 -2.35 -2.89
CA LYS A 199 -18.30 -2.02 -2.30
C LYS A 199 -18.70 -0.57 -2.53
N LEU A 200 -17.76 0.38 -2.45
CA LEU A 200 -18.01 1.79 -2.73
C LEU A 200 -18.55 2.02 -4.15
N VAL A 201 -18.05 1.25 -5.12
CA VAL A 201 -18.50 1.32 -6.53
C VAL A 201 -19.80 0.54 -6.77
N GLY A 202 -20.23 -0.30 -5.83
CA GLY A 202 -21.43 -1.14 -5.98
C GLY A 202 -21.17 -2.51 -6.63
N ALA A 203 -19.93 -2.98 -6.60
CA ALA A 203 -19.55 -4.33 -7.05
C ALA A 203 -19.95 -5.39 -6.01
N LYS A 204 -20.04 -6.64 -6.45
CA LYS A 204 -20.14 -7.83 -5.60
C LYS A 204 -18.74 -8.38 -5.35
N VAL A 205 -18.34 -8.40 -4.07
CA VAL A 205 -16.98 -8.74 -3.68
C VAL A 205 -16.93 -10.16 -3.11
N ILE A 206 -16.05 -10.99 -3.69
CA ILE A 206 -15.67 -12.30 -3.18
C ILE A 206 -14.26 -12.16 -2.62
N ALA A 207 -14.06 -12.36 -1.31
CA ALA A 207 -12.74 -12.24 -0.68
C ALA A 207 -12.19 -13.61 -0.26
N THR A 208 -10.88 -13.84 -0.44
CA THR A 208 -10.25 -15.07 0.05
C THR A 208 -9.40 -14.78 1.28
N ALA A 209 -9.39 -15.70 2.24
CA ALA A 209 -8.48 -15.67 3.38
C ALA A 209 -8.14 -17.08 3.86
N GLY A 210 -7.12 -17.20 4.74
CA GLY A 210 -6.61 -18.49 5.23
C GLY A 210 -7.11 -18.88 6.63
N SER A 211 -8.03 -18.13 7.23
CA SER A 211 -8.65 -18.49 8.52
C SER A 211 -10.06 -17.92 8.62
N GLU A 212 -10.93 -18.58 9.43
CA GLU A 212 -12.29 -18.13 9.64
C GLU A 212 -12.36 -16.72 10.24
N ASP A 213 -11.49 -16.37 11.19
CA ASP A 213 -11.44 -15.03 11.77
C ASP A 213 -11.22 -13.95 10.70
N LYS A 214 -10.31 -14.20 9.75
CA LYS A 214 -10.06 -13.26 8.64
C LYS A 214 -11.22 -13.23 7.64
N LEU A 215 -11.89 -14.35 7.42
CA LEU A 215 -13.07 -14.39 6.57
C LEU A 215 -14.22 -13.61 7.21
N GLN A 216 -14.41 -13.73 8.52
CA GLN A 216 -15.40 -12.97 9.26
C GLN A 216 -15.11 -11.45 9.17
N GLN A 217 -13.86 -11.03 9.43
CA GLN A 217 -13.45 -9.63 9.30
C GLN A 217 -13.64 -9.11 7.86
N ALA A 218 -13.40 -9.94 6.84
CA ALA A 218 -13.65 -9.56 5.44
C ALA A 218 -15.16 -9.34 5.17
N ARG A 219 -16.04 -10.16 5.75
CA ARG A 219 -17.49 -9.95 5.70
C ARG A 219 -17.91 -8.64 6.36
N GLU A 220 -17.35 -8.34 7.52
CA GLU A 220 -17.59 -7.07 8.25
C GLU A 220 -17.12 -5.84 7.47
N LEU A 221 -16.06 -5.96 6.65
CA LEU A 221 -15.63 -4.91 5.72
C LEU A 221 -16.55 -4.79 4.48
N GLY A 222 -17.50 -5.70 4.31
CA GLY A 222 -18.49 -5.66 3.24
C GLY A 222 -18.29 -6.68 2.12
N ALA A 223 -17.42 -7.67 2.26
CA ALA A 223 -17.34 -8.77 1.29
C ALA A 223 -18.67 -9.52 1.25
N ASP A 224 -19.27 -9.67 0.07
CA ASP A 224 -20.56 -10.38 -0.10
C ASP A 224 -20.38 -11.88 0.06
N TYR A 225 -19.23 -12.41 -0.31
CA TYR A 225 -18.88 -13.82 -0.22
C TYR A 225 -17.43 -13.97 0.24
N THR A 226 -17.13 -15.09 0.91
CA THR A 226 -15.78 -15.40 1.37
C THR A 226 -15.41 -16.84 1.04
N ILE A 227 -14.12 -17.09 0.73
CA ILE A 227 -13.57 -18.40 0.38
C ILE A 227 -12.35 -18.70 1.25
N HIS A 228 -12.34 -19.85 1.94
CA HIS A 228 -11.19 -20.30 2.71
C HIS A 228 -10.18 -20.99 1.78
N HIS A 229 -9.15 -20.27 1.33
CA HIS A 229 -8.26 -20.70 0.26
C HIS A 229 -7.35 -21.89 0.57
N TYR A 230 -7.25 -22.33 1.83
CA TYR A 230 -6.55 -23.57 2.19
C TYR A 230 -7.48 -24.80 2.23
N GLN A 231 -8.80 -24.59 2.37
CA GLN A 231 -9.78 -25.67 2.51
C GLN A 231 -10.64 -25.83 1.27
N GLN A 232 -10.76 -24.80 0.45
CA GLN A 232 -11.64 -24.75 -0.70
C GLN A 232 -10.85 -24.38 -1.96
N LYS A 233 -11.25 -24.92 -3.09
CA LYS A 233 -10.68 -24.56 -4.39
C LYS A 233 -11.34 -23.30 -4.91
N ILE A 234 -10.56 -22.22 -5.02
CA ILE A 234 -11.07 -20.86 -5.27
C ILE A 234 -11.95 -20.81 -6.54
N SER A 235 -11.47 -21.36 -7.65
CA SER A 235 -12.20 -21.32 -8.93
C SER A 235 -13.50 -22.10 -8.91
N GLU A 236 -13.60 -23.18 -8.14
CA GLU A 236 -14.83 -23.96 -7.99
C GLU A 236 -15.86 -23.20 -7.15
N GLU A 237 -15.43 -22.58 -6.05
CA GLU A 237 -16.32 -21.77 -5.21
C GLU A 237 -16.81 -20.51 -5.96
N VAL A 238 -15.92 -19.85 -6.70
CA VAL A 238 -16.30 -18.73 -7.58
C VAL A 238 -17.38 -19.17 -8.57
N ARG A 239 -17.25 -20.34 -9.18
CA ARG A 239 -18.27 -20.85 -10.13
C ARG A 239 -19.61 -21.14 -9.44
N LYS A 240 -19.60 -21.62 -8.20
CA LYS A 240 -20.85 -21.83 -7.43
C LYS A 240 -21.53 -20.48 -7.15
N ILE A 241 -20.77 -19.50 -6.66
CA ILE A 241 -21.25 -18.15 -6.33
C ILE A 241 -21.79 -17.42 -7.56
N THR A 242 -21.11 -17.54 -8.71
CA THR A 242 -21.44 -16.81 -9.94
C THR A 242 -22.31 -17.62 -10.91
N TYR A 243 -22.95 -18.70 -10.47
CA TYR A 243 -23.76 -19.57 -11.33
C TYR A 243 -23.01 -20.03 -12.59
N LYS A 244 -21.76 -20.47 -12.43
CA LYS A 244 -20.83 -20.96 -13.45
C LYS A 244 -20.29 -19.89 -14.43
N GLN A 245 -20.63 -18.62 -14.25
CA GLN A 245 -20.17 -17.55 -15.14
C GLN A 245 -18.70 -17.16 -14.92
N GLY A 246 -18.25 -17.11 -13.66
CA GLY A 246 -16.97 -16.53 -13.25
C GLY A 246 -17.07 -15.05 -12.92
N VAL A 247 -15.95 -14.44 -12.49
CA VAL A 247 -15.88 -13.04 -12.08
C VAL A 247 -15.44 -12.11 -13.20
N ASP A 248 -15.85 -10.84 -13.12
CA ASP A 248 -15.45 -9.77 -14.04
C ASP A 248 -13.98 -9.40 -13.85
N ILE A 249 -13.57 -9.31 -12.59
CA ILE A 249 -12.25 -8.84 -12.20
C ILE A 249 -11.65 -9.80 -11.16
N VAL A 250 -10.40 -10.18 -11.36
CA VAL A 250 -9.55 -10.79 -10.33
C VAL A 250 -8.53 -9.74 -9.89
N PHE A 251 -8.57 -9.40 -8.61
CA PHE A 251 -7.62 -8.54 -7.93
C PHE A 251 -6.51 -9.40 -7.33
N GLU A 252 -5.36 -9.43 -8.00
CA GLU A 252 -4.25 -10.34 -7.73
C GLU A 252 -3.04 -9.57 -7.17
N HIS A 253 -2.39 -10.14 -6.17
CA HIS A 253 -1.11 -9.65 -5.62
C HIS A 253 -0.29 -10.76 -4.95
N VAL A 254 -0.79 -11.99 -5.01
CA VAL A 254 -0.18 -13.17 -4.41
C VAL A 254 0.84 -13.80 -5.34
N GLY A 255 0.49 -13.93 -6.63
CA GLY A 255 1.42 -14.41 -7.67
C GLY A 255 1.33 -15.91 -7.92
N ALA A 256 2.47 -16.59 -8.00
CA ALA A 256 2.58 -17.96 -8.51
C ALA A 256 1.60 -18.95 -7.88
N ALA A 257 1.40 -18.90 -6.56
CA ALA A 257 0.56 -19.86 -5.84
C ALA A 257 -0.94 -19.77 -6.17
N THR A 258 -1.42 -18.62 -6.64
CA THR A 258 -2.83 -18.38 -6.91
C THR A 258 -3.15 -18.18 -8.39
N TRP A 259 -2.13 -18.08 -9.24
CA TRP A 259 -2.29 -17.66 -10.63
C TRP A 259 -3.26 -18.52 -11.43
N ASP A 260 -3.15 -19.85 -11.37
CA ASP A 260 -4.05 -20.76 -12.10
C ASP A 260 -5.50 -20.64 -11.63
N GLU A 261 -5.72 -20.60 -10.31
CA GLU A 261 -7.04 -20.41 -9.72
C GLU A 261 -7.63 -19.03 -10.09
N SER A 262 -6.80 -17.99 -10.10
CA SER A 262 -7.16 -16.62 -10.50
C SER A 262 -7.66 -16.60 -11.96
N VAL A 263 -6.92 -17.21 -12.89
CA VAL A 263 -7.29 -17.26 -14.30
C VAL A 263 -8.55 -18.08 -14.53
N ARG A 264 -8.68 -19.25 -13.86
CA ARG A 264 -9.86 -20.12 -13.95
C ARG A 264 -11.13 -19.46 -13.40
N SER A 265 -10.98 -18.54 -12.47
CA SER A 265 -12.09 -17.80 -11.85
C SER A 265 -12.71 -16.75 -12.75
N LEU A 266 -12.00 -16.26 -13.77
CA LEU A 266 -12.50 -15.22 -14.66
C LEU A 266 -13.67 -15.73 -15.54
N LYS A 267 -14.60 -14.85 -15.88
CA LYS A 267 -15.55 -15.05 -16.97
C LYS A 267 -14.92 -14.76 -18.34
N PRO A 268 -15.50 -15.18 -19.47
CA PRO A 268 -15.08 -14.66 -20.78
C PRO A 268 -15.11 -13.12 -20.81
N GLY A 269 -14.06 -12.49 -21.36
CA GLY A 269 -13.88 -11.04 -21.35
C GLY A 269 -13.43 -10.47 -20.00
N GLY A 270 -13.19 -11.30 -18.98
CA GLY A 270 -12.76 -10.88 -17.65
C GLY A 270 -11.34 -10.34 -17.61
N LYS A 271 -11.03 -9.59 -16.55
CA LYS A 271 -9.75 -8.89 -16.34
C LYS A 271 -9.04 -9.43 -15.10
N LEU A 272 -7.76 -9.77 -15.22
CA LEU A 272 -6.87 -10.01 -14.09
C LEU A 272 -5.94 -8.81 -13.96
N VAL A 273 -5.93 -8.16 -12.80
CA VAL A 273 -5.01 -7.06 -12.50
C VAL A 273 -4.08 -7.46 -11.37
N THR A 274 -2.77 -7.27 -11.56
CA THR A 274 -1.77 -7.62 -10.55
C THR A 274 -0.80 -6.48 -10.26
N CYS A 275 -0.44 -6.35 -8.98
CA CYS A 275 0.57 -5.39 -8.48
C CYS A 275 1.66 -6.04 -7.65
N GLY A 276 1.68 -7.36 -7.54
CA GLY A 276 2.62 -8.08 -6.67
C GLY A 276 2.78 -9.54 -7.02
N ALA A 277 3.81 -10.15 -6.48
CA ALA A 277 4.17 -11.55 -6.69
C ALA A 277 4.77 -12.15 -5.40
N THR A 278 3.99 -12.09 -4.31
CA THR A 278 4.45 -12.42 -2.95
C THR A 278 4.91 -13.87 -2.81
N THR A 279 4.30 -14.80 -3.58
CA THR A 279 4.61 -16.22 -3.55
C THR A 279 5.53 -16.69 -4.69
N GLY A 280 6.01 -15.77 -5.50
CA GLY A 280 6.94 -16.01 -6.60
C GLY A 280 6.58 -15.22 -7.85
N PRO A 281 7.61 -14.80 -8.63
CA PRO A 281 7.43 -13.92 -9.79
C PRO A 281 7.02 -14.68 -11.06
N GLU A 282 7.16 -15.99 -11.11
CA GLU A 282 6.96 -16.79 -12.31
C GLU A 282 5.65 -17.58 -12.26
N ALA A 283 4.84 -17.48 -13.30
CA ALA A 283 3.64 -18.26 -13.49
C ALA A 283 3.58 -18.84 -14.91
N LYS A 284 3.26 -20.13 -15.02
CA LYS A 284 2.98 -20.76 -16.32
C LYS A 284 1.54 -20.53 -16.73
N PHE A 285 1.31 -20.28 -18.01
CA PHE A 285 -0.01 -19.98 -18.52
C PHE A 285 -0.22 -20.52 -19.95
N ASP A 286 -1.40 -21.12 -20.22
CA ASP A 286 -1.80 -21.56 -21.55
C ASP A 286 -2.41 -20.38 -22.33
N LEU A 287 -1.67 -19.88 -23.32
CA LEU A 287 -2.09 -18.73 -24.15
C LEU A 287 -3.42 -18.97 -24.87
N ARG A 288 -3.81 -20.22 -25.12
CA ARG A 288 -5.10 -20.55 -25.74
C ARG A 288 -6.26 -20.08 -24.88
N ILE A 289 -6.14 -20.18 -23.54
CA ILE A 289 -7.15 -19.69 -22.61
C ILE A 289 -7.30 -18.17 -22.72
N LEU A 290 -6.19 -17.44 -22.91
CA LEU A 290 -6.21 -15.98 -23.05
C LEU A 290 -7.05 -15.55 -24.25
N PHE A 291 -6.72 -16.05 -25.44
CA PHE A 291 -7.40 -15.57 -26.63
C PHE A 291 -8.79 -16.20 -26.84
N THR A 292 -9.00 -17.47 -26.51
CA THR A 292 -10.33 -18.11 -26.70
C THR A 292 -11.38 -17.55 -25.74
N ARG A 293 -10.96 -17.12 -24.54
CA ARG A 293 -11.84 -16.48 -23.56
C ARG A 293 -11.75 -14.95 -23.57
N GLN A 294 -10.94 -14.36 -24.45
CA GLN A 294 -10.75 -12.92 -24.61
C GLN A 294 -10.40 -12.22 -23.28
N LEU A 295 -9.50 -12.82 -22.49
CA LEU A 295 -9.11 -12.29 -21.19
C LEU A 295 -8.15 -11.10 -21.34
N SER A 296 -8.13 -10.22 -20.34
CA SER A 296 -7.15 -9.13 -20.23
C SER A 296 -6.30 -9.29 -18.98
N PHE A 297 -4.97 -9.33 -19.14
CA PHE A 297 -4.04 -9.30 -18.02
C PHE A 297 -3.40 -7.94 -17.93
N LEU A 298 -3.53 -7.30 -16.77
CA LEU A 298 -3.16 -5.91 -16.52
C LEU A 298 -2.11 -5.83 -15.43
N GLY A 299 -0.94 -5.27 -15.74
CA GLY A 299 0.03 -4.87 -14.73
C GLY A 299 -0.40 -3.57 -14.06
N SER A 300 -0.09 -3.42 -12.79
CA SER A 300 -0.35 -2.22 -12.00
C SER A 300 0.83 -1.93 -11.08
N TYR A 301 1.26 -0.68 -11.02
CA TYR A 301 2.32 -0.26 -10.11
C TYR A 301 1.96 1.08 -9.47
N MET A 302 1.63 1.05 -8.17
CA MET A 302 1.17 2.22 -7.42
C MET A 302 -0.07 2.87 -8.07
N GLY A 303 0.03 4.15 -8.40
CA GLY A 303 -0.94 4.99 -9.07
C GLY A 303 -0.37 6.41 -9.21
N ASN A 304 -1.19 7.39 -9.56
CA ASN A 304 -0.79 8.79 -9.70
C ASN A 304 -1.37 9.68 -8.59
N MET A 305 -0.91 10.94 -8.51
CA MET A 305 -1.36 11.91 -7.49
C MET A 305 -2.87 12.20 -7.58
N GLY A 306 -3.42 12.28 -8.79
CA GLY A 306 -4.85 12.49 -9.00
C GLY A 306 -5.70 11.37 -8.41
N GLU A 307 -5.27 10.11 -8.59
CA GLU A 307 -5.92 8.93 -8.02
C GLU A 307 -5.79 8.89 -6.50
N LEU A 308 -4.62 9.27 -5.95
CA LEU A 308 -4.47 9.39 -4.50
C LEU A 308 -5.45 10.41 -3.92
N HIS A 309 -5.52 11.60 -4.50
CA HIS A 309 -6.50 12.60 -4.05
C HIS A 309 -7.95 12.14 -4.24
N ALA A 310 -8.25 11.39 -5.32
CA ALA A 310 -9.59 10.84 -5.54
C ALA A 310 -9.99 9.86 -4.43
N VAL A 311 -9.13 8.90 -4.09
CA VAL A 311 -9.44 7.92 -3.03
C VAL A 311 -9.46 8.58 -1.64
N LEU A 312 -8.57 9.54 -1.37
CA LEU A 312 -8.55 10.29 -0.11
C LEU A 312 -9.84 11.08 0.14
N LYS A 313 -10.52 11.60 -0.90
CA LYS A 313 -11.85 12.21 -0.75
C LYS A 313 -12.86 11.26 -0.12
N HIS A 314 -12.82 9.99 -0.46
CA HIS A 314 -13.72 8.98 0.12
C HIS A 314 -13.31 8.60 1.54
N VAL A 315 -12.01 8.55 1.84
CA VAL A 315 -11.53 8.34 3.21
C VAL A 315 -11.92 9.51 4.11
N PHE A 316 -11.64 10.74 3.69
CA PHE A 316 -11.98 11.95 4.46
C PHE A 316 -13.49 12.21 4.55
N ALA A 317 -14.30 11.61 3.67
CA ALA A 317 -15.76 11.58 3.79
C ALA A 317 -16.28 10.43 4.69
N GLY A 318 -15.39 9.64 5.32
CA GLY A 318 -15.75 8.51 6.20
C GLY A 318 -16.32 7.29 5.46
N LYS A 319 -16.27 7.28 4.11
CA LYS A 319 -16.79 6.18 3.28
C LYS A 319 -15.82 5.00 3.14
N LEU A 320 -14.53 5.24 3.27
CA LEU A 320 -13.47 4.25 3.29
C LEU A 320 -12.71 4.38 4.61
N LYS A 321 -12.43 3.26 5.27
CA LYS A 321 -11.79 3.24 6.59
C LYS A 321 -10.50 2.43 6.55
N PRO A 322 -9.35 2.99 6.98
CA PRO A 322 -8.12 2.24 7.14
C PRO A 322 -8.31 1.15 8.20
N VAL A 323 -7.69 -0.01 7.98
CA VAL A 323 -7.73 -1.14 8.90
C VAL A 323 -6.35 -1.31 9.51
N VAL A 324 -6.23 -1.00 10.80
CA VAL A 324 -5.02 -1.20 11.60
C VAL A 324 -5.13 -2.52 12.34
N ASP A 325 -4.19 -3.43 12.08
CA ASP A 325 -4.11 -4.73 12.75
C ASP A 325 -3.44 -4.59 14.13
N LYS A 326 -2.24 -4.05 14.13
CA LYS A 326 -1.44 -3.91 15.36
C LYS A 326 -0.39 -2.81 15.22
N THR A 327 -0.18 -2.09 16.32
CA THR A 327 0.87 -1.08 16.47
C THR A 327 2.03 -1.63 17.30
N PHE A 328 3.24 -1.27 16.92
CA PHE A 328 4.47 -1.60 17.63
C PHE A 328 5.30 -0.31 17.85
N PRO A 329 6.00 -0.18 18.96
CA PRO A 329 7.07 0.81 19.09
C PRO A 329 8.10 0.64 17.97
N LEU A 330 8.68 1.72 17.47
CA LEU A 330 9.68 1.66 16.39
C LEU A 330 10.81 0.67 16.70
N ARG A 331 11.31 0.67 17.95
CA ARG A 331 12.37 -0.27 18.40
C ARG A 331 12.02 -1.75 18.24
N ASP A 332 10.73 -2.09 18.15
CA ASP A 332 10.22 -3.46 18.01
C ASP A 332 9.93 -3.82 16.54
N ALA A 333 10.48 -3.06 15.57
CA ALA A 333 10.28 -3.26 14.14
C ALA A 333 10.58 -4.70 13.67
N ARG A 334 11.54 -5.38 14.31
CA ARG A 334 11.81 -6.81 14.05
C ARG A 334 10.56 -7.67 14.24
N ALA A 335 9.90 -7.57 15.38
CA ALA A 335 8.67 -8.33 15.67
C ALA A 335 7.51 -7.96 14.72
N ALA A 336 7.41 -6.69 14.32
CA ALA A 336 6.45 -6.24 13.33
C ALA A 336 6.68 -6.86 11.95
N HIS A 337 7.93 -6.91 11.48
CA HIS A 337 8.32 -7.58 10.24
C HIS A 337 8.07 -9.09 10.28
N GLU A 338 8.40 -9.77 11.39
CA GLU A 338 8.11 -11.19 11.59
C GLU A 338 6.61 -11.50 11.54
N ARG A 339 5.76 -10.62 12.12
CA ARG A 339 4.31 -10.75 12.04
C ARG A 339 3.80 -10.63 10.60
N LEU A 340 4.36 -9.69 9.83
CA LEU A 340 4.02 -9.48 8.42
C LEU A 340 4.46 -10.68 7.56
N GLU A 341 5.67 -11.20 7.76
CA GLU A 341 6.19 -12.38 7.05
C GLU A 341 5.34 -13.64 7.27
N LYS A 342 4.83 -13.81 8.49
CA LYS A 342 3.95 -14.93 8.86
C LYS A 342 2.51 -14.72 8.41
N SER A 343 2.21 -13.62 7.71
CA SER A 343 0.84 -13.27 7.26
C SER A 343 -0.19 -13.32 8.40
N GLN A 344 0.19 -12.91 9.61
CA GLN A 344 -0.68 -12.98 10.79
C GLN A 344 -1.65 -11.79 10.90
N GLN A 345 -1.38 -10.71 10.18
CA GLN A 345 -2.17 -9.47 10.21
C GLN A 345 -3.51 -9.59 9.48
N PHE A 346 -4.47 -8.74 9.90
CA PHE A 346 -5.62 -8.34 9.12
C PHE A 346 -5.59 -6.80 8.97
N GLY A 347 -5.25 -6.31 7.78
CA GLY A 347 -4.99 -4.88 7.55
C GLY A 347 -3.51 -4.53 7.66
N LYS A 348 -3.19 -3.38 8.27
CA LYS A 348 -1.85 -2.79 8.32
C LYS A 348 -1.22 -2.93 9.71
N ILE A 349 0.08 -3.21 9.71
CA ILE A 349 0.93 -3.15 10.91
C ILE A 349 1.61 -1.79 10.92
N VAL A 350 1.62 -1.12 12.07
CA VAL A 350 2.13 0.25 12.23
C VAL A 350 3.30 0.27 13.20
N LEU A 351 4.32 1.08 12.90
CA LEU A 351 5.45 1.40 13.76
C LEU A 351 5.33 2.84 14.25
N ASN A 352 5.48 3.05 15.57
CA ASN A 352 5.42 4.37 16.19
C ASN A 352 6.79 4.72 16.80
N PRO A 353 7.44 5.79 16.32
CA PRO A 353 8.69 6.31 16.86
C PRO A 353 8.61 6.77 18.31
#